data_e4911398470122e5632c486600c001c4
#
_entry.id   e4911398470122e5632c486600c001c4
#
_cell.length_a   1.000
_cell.length_b   1.000
_cell.length_c   1.000
_cell.angle_alpha   90.00
_cell.angle_beta   90.00
_cell.angle_gamma   90.00
#
_symmetry.space_group_name_H-M   'P 1'
#
loop_
_entity.id
_entity.type
_entity.pdbx_description
1 polymer ?
#
loop_
_entity_poly.entity_id
_entity_poly.type
_entity_poly.pdbx_seq_one_letter_code
_entity_poly.pdbx_strand_id
1 'polypeptide(L)'
;MVIGDGSHKGNQNSDGVRDGKKILYCVGVGPGDPSLITIKAKEVIDNSDIVFCPVKSVHSESFALEIVKKVCDLQSKEIHKLIFPMTTKEEKARPYWFSAYEKIRERVLEGKKCVFIVEGDPLIFSTFNSIINIIKEKKEFEIEIVPGISSFQILASRLAIPVVDGDEILVIMPASIKERSGCRTAELRPEFDEIINLASTIFIFKCGRVIGEIKKKLEERVDGGKDGKFLAFFGELCGTENEFISNLEELNKTDFHYFSTLMLKKISED
;
A
#
# COMPACT_ATOMS: atom_id res chain seq x y z
N MET A 1 -22.61 -7.87 -2.67
CA MET A 1 -21.81 -6.65 -2.55
C MET A 1 -22.77 -5.53 -2.14
N VAL A 2 -22.88 -5.20 -0.85
CA VAL A 2 -23.75 -4.12 -0.37
C VAL A 2 -22.87 -2.88 -0.29
N ILE A 3 -23.02 -2.01 -1.28
CA ILE A 3 -22.50 -0.65 -1.22
C ILE A 3 -23.41 0.08 -0.22
N GLY A 4 -22.89 0.46 0.95
CA GLY A 4 -23.63 1.23 1.94
C GLY A 4 -24.10 2.54 1.32
N ASP A 5 -25.32 2.94 1.69
CA ASP A 5 -25.94 4.21 1.32
C ASP A 5 -24.97 5.37 1.58
N GLY A 6 -24.63 6.08 0.51
CA GLY A 6 -23.54 7.08 0.47
C GLY A 6 -23.87 8.42 1.14
N SER A 7 -24.73 8.46 2.16
CA SER A 7 -25.02 9.69 2.90
C SER A 7 -24.09 9.91 4.10
N HIS A 8 -22.82 10.24 3.83
CA HIS A 8 -21.91 10.75 4.85
C HIS A 8 -22.11 12.26 5.05
N LYS A 9 -23.11 12.66 5.84
CA LYS A 9 -23.12 13.99 6.48
C LYS A 9 -22.28 13.92 7.76
N GLY A 10 -20.98 14.13 7.61
CA GLY A 10 -20.06 14.20 8.75
C GLY A 10 -20.22 15.51 9.51
N ASN A 11 -20.83 15.48 10.69
CA ASN A 11 -20.62 16.52 11.69
C ASN A 11 -19.22 16.23 12.29
N GLN A 12 -18.20 16.93 11.81
CA GLN A 12 -16.84 16.86 12.35
C GLN A 12 -16.79 17.82 13.54
N ASN A 13 -16.65 17.28 14.74
CA ASN A 13 -16.14 18.06 15.86
C ASN A 13 -14.63 18.27 15.67
N SER A 14 -14.10 19.39 16.14
CA SER A 14 -12.72 19.83 16.00
C SER A 14 -11.64 18.86 16.50
N ASP A 15 -12.02 17.82 17.22
CA ASP A 15 -11.08 16.88 17.89
C ASP A 15 -10.83 15.57 17.10
N GLY A 16 -11.33 15.47 15.87
CA GLY A 16 -10.99 14.37 14.95
C GLY A 16 -11.50 12.98 15.37
N VAL A 17 -11.99 12.80 16.59
CA VAL A 17 -12.49 11.53 17.13
C VAL A 17 -13.94 11.70 17.56
N ARG A 18 -14.84 10.86 17.06
CA ARG A 18 -16.27 10.88 17.42
C ARG A 18 -16.44 10.25 18.80
N ASP A 19 -16.74 11.06 19.82
CA ASP A 19 -17.02 10.58 21.17
C ASP A 19 -18.22 9.61 21.21
N GLY A 20 -18.04 8.48 21.90
CA GLY A 20 -19.08 7.49 22.16
C GLY A 20 -19.31 6.45 21.07
N LYS A 21 -18.67 6.54 19.91
CA LYS A 21 -18.76 5.52 18.86
C LYS A 21 -17.60 4.53 18.94
N LYS A 22 -17.91 3.25 18.72
CA LYS A 22 -16.92 2.18 18.60
C LYS A 22 -16.34 2.21 17.17
N ILE A 23 -15.19 2.89 17.01
CA ILE A 23 -14.56 3.14 15.70
C ILE A 23 -13.12 2.64 15.74
N LEU A 24 -12.73 1.90 14.71
CA LEU A 24 -11.34 1.64 14.38
C LEU A 24 -10.90 2.62 13.29
N TYR A 25 -9.88 3.42 13.55
CA TYR A 25 -9.23 4.24 12.52
C TYR A 25 -8.17 3.41 11.81
N CYS A 26 -8.25 3.29 10.48
CA CYS A 26 -7.17 2.73 9.68
C CYS A 26 -6.44 3.87 8.99
N VAL A 27 -5.15 4.02 9.29
CA VAL A 27 -4.37 5.22 8.98
C VAL A 27 -3.19 4.88 8.10
N GLY A 28 -3.12 5.52 6.93
CA GLY A 28 -1.95 5.52 6.08
C GLY A 28 -0.89 6.49 6.60
N VAL A 29 0.29 5.98 6.89
CA VAL A 29 1.39 6.79 7.45
C VAL A 29 2.40 7.25 6.41
N GLY A 30 2.08 7.08 5.13
CA GLY A 30 2.97 7.45 4.04
C GLY A 30 4.03 6.39 3.72
N PRO A 31 4.89 6.66 2.73
CA PRO A 31 5.77 5.66 2.12
C PRO A 31 7.11 5.46 2.85
N GLY A 32 7.46 6.33 3.82
CA GLY A 32 8.74 6.22 4.53
C GLY A 32 9.24 7.52 5.14
N ASP A 33 9.18 8.62 4.39
CA ASP A 33 9.51 9.96 4.89
C ASP A 33 8.46 10.41 5.92
N PRO A 34 8.84 10.64 7.19
CA PRO A 34 7.91 11.05 8.23
C PRO A 34 7.23 12.40 7.96
N SER A 35 7.85 13.28 7.18
CA SER A 35 7.28 14.58 6.81
C SER A 35 6.09 14.46 5.84
N LEU A 36 5.92 13.29 5.23
CA LEU A 36 4.83 12.97 4.30
C LEU A 36 3.61 12.32 4.98
N ILE A 37 3.61 12.22 6.30
CA ILE A 37 2.40 11.85 7.03
C ILE A 37 1.38 12.98 6.89
N THR A 38 0.12 12.65 6.66
CA THR A 38 -0.93 13.67 6.62
C THR A 38 -1.18 14.24 8.02
N ILE A 39 -1.55 15.52 8.11
CA ILE A 39 -1.94 16.16 9.38
C ILE A 39 -3.02 15.34 10.07
N LYS A 40 -4.04 14.89 9.32
CA LYS A 40 -5.13 14.06 9.85
C LYS A 40 -4.62 12.74 10.42
N ALA A 41 -3.67 12.08 9.73
CA ALA A 41 -3.08 10.84 10.22
C ALA A 41 -2.37 11.04 11.56
N LYS A 42 -1.55 12.10 11.65
CA LYS A 42 -0.84 12.47 12.88
C LYS A 42 -1.83 12.76 14.03
N GLU A 43 -2.84 13.60 13.79
CA GLU A 43 -3.87 13.93 14.80
C GLU A 43 -4.58 12.69 15.33
N VAL A 44 -5.00 11.76 14.46
CA VAL A 44 -5.68 10.54 14.86
C VAL A 44 -4.76 9.64 15.68
N ILE A 45 -3.49 9.51 15.31
CA ILE A 45 -2.51 8.71 16.06
C ILE A 45 -2.22 9.36 17.41
N ASP A 46 -1.97 10.66 17.46
CA ASP A 46 -1.66 11.37 18.71
C ASP A 46 -2.81 11.29 19.72
N ASN A 47 -4.07 11.26 19.25
CA ASN A 47 -5.27 11.15 20.08
C ASN A 47 -5.73 9.71 20.37
N SER A 48 -4.99 8.69 19.93
CA SER A 48 -5.31 7.28 20.18
C SER A 48 -4.78 6.79 21.52
N ASP A 49 -5.45 5.75 22.09
CA ASP A 49 -4.95 5.01 23.24
C ASP A 49 -4.09 3.82 22.80
N ILE A 50 -4.47 3.19 21.68
CA ILE A 50 -3.88 1.95 21.19
C ILE A 50 -3.50 2.06 19.73
N VAL A 51 -2.27 1.63 19.41
CA VAL A 51 -1.74 1.54 18.06
C VAL A 51 -1.53 0.09 17.67
N PHE A 52 -2.31 -0.39 16.71
CA PHE A 52 -2.09 -1.68 16.05
C PHE A 52 -1.20 -1.51 14.83
N CYS A 53 -0.14 -2.29 14.73
CA CYS A 53 0.76 -2.26 13.60
C CYS A 53 1.02 -3.65 13.03
N PRO A 54 0.99 -3.84 11.69
CA PRO A 54 1.25 -5.12 11.05
C PRO A 54 2.73 -5.47 11.10
N VAL A 55 3.02 -6.76 11.36
CA VAL A 55 4.34 -7.35 11.27
C VAL A 55 4.28 -8.68 10.52
N LYS A 56 5.35 -9.10 9.84
CA LYS A 56 5.39 -10.38 9.12
C LYS A 56 5.60 -11.58 10.04
N SER A 57 6.22 -11.37 11.20
CA SER A 57 6.49 -12.40 12.22
C SER A 57 6.68 -11.75 13.60
N VAL A 58 6.74 -12.56 14.66
CA VAL A 58 6.94 -12.10 16.06
C VAL A 58 8.22 -11.28 16.22
N HIS A 59 9.29 -11.64 15.50
CA HIS A 59 10.60 -10.98 15.58
C HIS A 59 10.79 -9.83 14.58
N SER A 60 9.76 -9.52 13.78
CA SER A 60 9.85 -8.47 12.78
C SER A 60 9.48 -7.12 13.37
N GLU A 61 10.15 -6.07 12.90
CA GLU A 61 9.72 -4.70 13.14
C GLU A 61 8.64 -4.28 12.15
N SER A 62 7.79 -3.35 12.56
CA SER A 62 6.76 -2.77 11.70
C SER A 62 7.30 -1.52 11.03
N PHE A 63 7.37 -1.54 9.70
CA PHE A 63 7.80 -0.39 8.92
C PHE A 63 6.94 0.86 9.17
N ALA A 64 5.61 0.68 9.24
CA ALA A 64 4.68 1.76 9.58
C ALA A 64 4.95 2.35 10.98
N LEU A 65 5.29 1.50 11.95
CA LEU A 65 5.60 1.96 13.31
C LEU A 65 6.89 2.79 13.35
N GLU A 66 7.92 2.41 12.57
CA GLU A 66 9.17 3.17 12.50
C GLU A 66 8.97 4.58 11.92
N ILE A 67 8.04 4.76 10.98
CA ILE A 67 7.65 6.10 10.49
C ILE A 67 7.00 6.91 11.61
N VAL A 68 6.02 6.32 12.28
CA VAL A 68 5.22 7.00 13.31
C VAL A 68 6.06 7.40 14.51
N LYS A 69 7.01 6.58 14.95
CA LYS A 69 7.94 6.90 16.06
C LYS A 69 8.72 8.19 15.85
N LYS A 70 8.94 8.62 14.62
CA LYS A 70 9.71 9.82 14.29
C LYS A 70 8.89 11.12 14.42
N VAL A 71 7.54 11.04 14.42
CA VAL A 71 6.65 12.23 14.31
C VAL A 71 5.48 12.26 15.30
N CYS A 72 5.17 11.14 15.97
CA CYS A 72 4.08 11.05 16.95
C CYS A 72 4.62 10.68 18.33
N ASP A 73 3.96 11.19 19.39
CA ASP A 73 4.25 10.76 20.75
C ASP A 73 3.54 9.42 21.03
N LEU A 74 4.34 8.40 21.29
CA LEU A 74 3.89 7.04 21.58
C LEU A 74 4.08 6.62 23.04
N GLN A 75 4.59 7.49 23.93
CA GLN A 75 4.97 7.13 25.30
C GLN A 75 3.78 6.64 26.15
N SER A 76 2.61 7.20 25.94
CA SER A 76 1.40 6.86 26.69
C SER A 76 0.52 5.80 26.00
N LYS A 77 0.95 5.24 24.87
CA LYS A 77 0.13 4.38 24.01
C LYS A 77 0.48 2.91 24.15
N GLU A 78 -0.55 2.05 24.17
CA GLU A 78 -0.35 0.62 24.02
C GLU A 78 -0.05 0.29 22.54
N ILE A 79 1.06 -0.41 22.27
CA ILE A 79 1.46 -0.80 20.91
C ILE A 79 1.29 -2.31 20.76
N HIS A 80 0.44 -2.72 19.82
CA HIS A 80 0.15 -4.11 19.51
C HIS A 80 0.65 -4.51 18.13
N LYS A 81 1.70 -5.34 18.07
CA LYS A 81 2.17 -5.96 16.84
C LYS A 81 1.22 -7.10 16.43
N LEU A 82 0.60 -6.99 15.26
CA LEU A 82 -0.30 -8.00 14.72
C LEU A 82 0.37 -8.74 13.58
N ILE A 83 0.38 -10.08 13.64
CA ILE A 83 1.10 -10.90 12.66
C ILE A 83 0.27 -11.07 11.39
N PHE A 84 0.86 -10.68 10.25
CA PHE A 84 0.35 -10.93 8.92
C PHE A 84 1.43 -11.66 8.11
N PRO A 85 1.42 -13.00 8.11
CA PRO A 85 2.48 -13.78 7.49
C PRO A 85 2.52 -13.55 5.98
N MET A 86 3.74 -13.44 5.44
CA MET A 86 4.00 -13.29 4.02
C MET A 86 3.81 -14.63 3.29
N THR A 87 2.60 -15.18 3.36
CA THR A 87 2.23 -16.42 2.68
C THR A 87 1.24 -16.15 1.55
N THR A 88 1.36 -16.93 0.48
CA THR A 88 0.43 -16.92 -0.65
C THR A 88 -0.80 -17.79 -0.40
N LYS A 89 -0.69 -18.74 0.55
CA LYS A 89 -1.78 -19.66 0.90
C LYS A 89 -2.73 -18.98 1.88
N GLU A 90 -3.90 -18.60 1.42
CA GLU A 90 -4.92 -17.92 2.23
C GLU A 90 -5.31 -18.73 3.47
N GLU A 91 -5.45 -20.04 3.33
CA GLU A 91 -5.75 -20.97 4.44
C GLU A 91 -4.76 -20.83 5.61
N LYS A 92 -3.47 -20.62 5.30
CA LYS A 92 -2.43 -20.40 6.31
C LYS A 92 -2.44 -18.98 6.90
N ALA A 93 -2.88 -17.99 6.14
CA ALA A 93 -2.94 -16.60 6.59
C ALA A 93 -4.21 -16.30 7.41
N ARG A 94 -5.33 -16.93 7.06
CA ARG A 94 -6.66 -16.67 7.63
C ARG A 94 -6.72 -16.75 9.16
N PRO A 95 -6.13 -17.75 9.85
CA PRO A 95 -6.11 -17.77 11.32
C PRO A 95 -5.47 -16.52 11.94
N TYR A 96 -4.43 -15.97 11.32
CA TYR A 96 -3.77 -14.75 11.77
C TYR A 96 -4.66 -13.52 11.58
N TRP A 97 -5.41 -13.43 10.46
CA TRP A 97 -6.36 -12.35 10.23
C TRP A 97 -7.48 -12.35 11.27
N PHE A 98 -8.02 -13.52 11.60
CA PHE A 98 -9.01 -13.65 12.67
C PHE A 98 -8.43 -13.30 14.03
N SER A 99 -7.21 -13.75 14.35
CA SER A 99 -6.54 -13.37 15.60
C SER A 99 -6.29 -11.86 15.69
N ALA A 100 -5.93 -11.21 14.57
CA ALA A 100 -5.77 -9.76 14.51
C ALA A 100 -7.12 -9.05 14.72
N TYR A 101 -8.19 -9.53 14.04
CA TYR A 101 -9.53 -9.02 14.21
C TYR A 101 -10.00 -9.10 15.68
N GLU A 102 -9.88 -10.25 16.34
CA GLU A 102 -10.32 -10.41 17.74
C GLU A 102 -9.57 -9.49 18.71
N LYS A 103 -8.26 -9.31 18.54
CA LYS A 103 -7.49 -8.36 19.34
C LYS A 103 -7.94 -6.92 19.16
N ILE A 104 -8.22 -6.51 17.92
CA ILE A 104 -8.74 -5.17 17.60
C ILE A 104 -10.13 -5.01 18.20
N ARG A 105 -11.01 -6.00 17.96
CA ARG A 105 -12.39 -6.03 18.43
C ARG A 105 -12.47 -5.84 19.94
N GLU A 106 -11.71 -6.59 20.72
CA GLU A 106 -11.66 -6.51 22.18
C GLU A 106 -11.45 -5.07 22.62
N ARG A 107 -10.42 -4.41 22.13
CA ARG A 107 -10.04 -3.06 22.55
C ARG A 107 -11.01 -1.97 22.05
N VAL A 108 -11.52 -2.12 20.83
CA VAL A 108 -12.53 -1.20 20.30
C VAL A 108 -13.84 -1.31 21.09
N LEU A 109 -14.25 -2.53 21.46
CA LEU A 109 -15.46 -2.75 22.25
C LEU A 109 -15.35 -2.29 23.71
N GLU A 110 -14.14 -2.26 24.28
CA GLU A 110 -13.83 -1.63 25.58
C GLU A 110 -13.93 -0.09 25.54
N GLY A 111 -14.18 0.49 24.37
CA GLY A 111 -14.28 1.95 24.20
C GLY A 111 -12.94 2.66 24.07
N LYS A 112 -11.85 1.94 23.83
CA LYS A 112 -10.54 2.52 23.56
C LYS A 112 -10.49 3.17 22.19
N LYS A 113 -9.77 4.29 22.08
CA LYS A 113 -9.47 4.95 20.81
C LYS A 113 -8.37 4.16 20.09
N CYS A 114 -8.77 3.37 19.11
CA CYS A 114 -7.90 2.41 18.41
C CYS A 114 -7.54 2.89 17.04
N VAL A 115 -6.24 2.81 16.69
CA VAL A 115 -5.72 3.08 15.35
C VAL A 115 -4.96 1.87 14.82
N PHE A 116 -5.22 1.49 13.57
CA PHE A 116 -4.43 0.52 12.82
C PHE A 116 -3.62 1.27 11.76
N ILE A 117 -2.30 1.24 11.89
CA ILE A 117 -1.39 1.97 10.99
C ILE A 117 -0.85 1.07 9.88
N VAL A 118 -0.73 1.62 8.68
CA VAL A 118 -0.11 0.93 7.52
C VAL A 118 0.80 1.88 6.76
N GLU A 119 1.86 1.34 6.17
CA GLU A 119 2.69 2.09 5.21
C GLU A 119 1.88 2.43 3.95
N GLY A 120 2.16 3.59 3.35
CA GLY A 120 1.46 4.08 2.17
C GLY A 120 0.00 4.43 2.48
N ASP A 121 -0.91 3.95 1.64
CA ASP A 121 -2.36 4.14 1.74
C ASP A 121 -3.06 2.84 2.18
N PRO A 122 -4.07 2.91 3.08
CA PRO A 122 -4.77 1.74 3.60
C PRO A 122 -5.51 0.89 2.57
N LEU A 123 -5.89 1.46 1.44
CA LEU A 123 -6.72 0.79 0.44
C LEU A 123 -5.94 0.36 -0.82
N ILE A 124 -4.65 0.76 -0.94
CA ILE A 124 -3.80 0.39 -2.08
C ILE A 124 -2.83 -0.73 -1.68
N PHE A 125 -3.14 -1.97 -2.05
CA PHE A 125 -2.35 -3.20 -1.77
C PHE A 125 -1.92 -3.37 -0.31
N SER A 126 -2.72 -2.84 0.62
CA SER A 126 -2.46 -2.80 2.04
C SER A 126 -2.75 -4.13 2.74
N THR A 127 -2.04 -4.39 3.84
CA THR A 127 -2.31 -5.49 4.77
C THR A 127 -3.69 -5.39 5.41
N PHE A 128 -4.23 -4.17 5.60
CA PHE A 128 -5.56 -3.94 6.15
C PHE A 128 -6.67 -4.59 5.31
N ASN A 129 -6.47 -4.72 3.99
CA ASN A 129 -7.43 -5.38 3.09
C ASN A 129 -7.71 -6.85 3.48
N SER A 130 -6.82 -7.47 4.26
CA SER A 130 -7.01 -8.84 4.74
C SER A 130 -8.08 -8.95 5.85
N ILE A 131 -8.31 -7.89 6.61
CA ILE A 131 -9.25 -7.88 7.75
C ILE A 131 -10.49 -7.00 7.54
N ILE A 132 -10.44 -6.05 6.60
CA ILE A 132 -11.57 -5.13 6.35
C ILE A 132 -12.88 -5.86 6.05
N ASN A 133 -12.81 -6.97 5.31
CA ASN A 133 -14.00 -7.76 4.96
C ASN A 133 -14.57 -8.47 6.20
N ILE A 134 -13.71 -8.97 7.11
CA ILE A 134 -14.12 -9.60 8.37
C ILE A 134 -14.87 -8.57 9.23
N ILE A 135 -14.32 -7.36 9.36
CA ILE A 135 -14.95 -6.29 10.14
C ILE A 135 -16.30 -5.89 9.54
N LYS A 136 -16.36 -5.73 8.20
CA LYS A 136 -17.61 -5.38 7.49
C LYS A 136 -18.68 -6.47 7.59
N GLU A 137 -18.30 -7.74 7.65
CA GLU A 137 -19.20 -8.87 7.83
C GLU A 137 -19.76 -8.92 9.24
N LYS A 138 -18.90 -8.76 10.24
CA LYS A 138 -19.27 -8.84 11.68
C LYS A 138 -20.07 -7.62 12.16
N LYS A 139 -19.82 -6.42 11.63
CA LYS A 139 -20.54 -5.17 11.94
C LYS A 139 -20.60 -4.81 13.43
N GLU A 140 -19.59 -5.17 14.21
CA GLU A 140 -19.55 -4.93 15.66
C GLU A 140 -19.03 -3.52 16.00
N PHE A 141 -18.29 -2.90 15.07
CA PHE A 141 -17.77 -1.51 15.17
C PHE A 141 -17.59 -0.90 13.78
N GLU A 142 -17.49 0.43 13.75
CA GLU A 142 -17.28 1.18 12.50
C GLU A 142 -15.80 1.24 12.14
N ILE A 143 -15.50 1.51 10.86
CA ILE A 143 -14.14 1.79 10.37
C ILE A 143 -14.13 3.20 9.79
N GLU A 144 -13.12 3.97 10.15
CA GLU A 144 -12.79 5.23 9.47
C GLU A 144 -11.41 5.12 8.83
N ILE A 145 -11.33 5.44 7.52
CA ILE A 145 -10.08 5.38 6.75
C ILE A 145 -9.49 6.78 6.65
N VAL A 146 -8.23 6.89 7.05
CA VAL A 146 -7.42 8.08 6.83
C VAL A 146 -6.41 7.78 5.73
N PRO A 147 -6.55 8.40 4.54
CA PRO A 147 -5.66 8.14 3.41
C PRO A 147 -4.21 8.51 3.71
N GLY A 148 -3.28 7.86 3.02
CA GLY A 148 -1.86 8.15 3.06
C GLY A 148 -1.27 8.29 1.65
N ILE A 149 -0.07 8.87 1.56
CA ILE A 149 0.67 9.00 0.32
C ILE A 149 1.28 7.65 -0.03
N SER A 150 1.08 7.19 -1.26
CA SER A 150 1.61 5.90 -1.74
C SER A 150 3.00 6.06 -2.38
N SER A 151 3.81 4.99 -2.35
CA SER A 151 5.18 4.98 -2.88
C SER A 151 5.27 5.31 -4.37
N PHE A 152 4.25 5.00 -5.18
CA PHE A 152 4.25 5.34 -6.60
C PHE A 152 4.21 6.87 -6.85
N GLN A 153 3.52 7.62 -5.98
CA GLN A 153 3.49 9.08 -6.05
C GLN A 153 4.87 9.67 -5.73
N ILE A 154 5.61 9.03 -4.81
CA ILE A 154 6.99 9.45 -4.50
C ILE A 154 7.90 9.20 -5.71
N LEU A 155 7.85 8.02 -6.32
CA LEU A 155 8.65 7.72 -7.51
C LEU A 155 8.41 8.76 -8.61
N ALA A 156 7.16 9.06 -8.93
CA ALA A 156 6.82 10.08 -9.92
C ALA A 156 7.33 11.48 -9.54
N SER A 157 7.20 11.86 -8.26
CA SER A 157 7.65 13.18 -7.76
C SER A 157 9.17 13.33 -7.82
N ARG A 158 9.94 12.29 -7.51
CA ARG A 158 11.41 12.31 -7.62
C ARG A 158 11.89 12.48 -9.05
N LEU A 159 11.12 11.94 -10.00
CA LEU A 159 11.41 12.03 -11.43
C LEU A 159 10.87 13.33 -12.06
N ALA A 160 10.02 14.07 -11.35
CA ALA A 160 9.26 15.21 -11.87
C ALA A 160 8.46 14.84 -13.14
N ILE A 161 7.92 13.62 -13.20
CA ILE A 161 7.13 13.12 -14.33
C ILE A 161 5.65 13.16 -13.95
N PRO A 162 4.79 13.87 -14.70
CA PRO A 162 3.35 13.81 -14.51
C PRO A 162 2.84 12.37 -14.65
N VAL A 163 2.03 11.94 -13.69
CA VAL A 163 1.49 10.56 -13.70
C VAL A 163 0.49 10.39 -14.83
N VAL A 164 -0.44 11.31 -14.96
CA VAL A 164 -1.43 11.38 -16.05
C VAL A 164 -1.78 12.84 -16.32
N ASP A 165 -2.13 13.13 -17.57
CA ASP A 165 -2.67 14.41 -18.01
C ASP A 165 -3.83 14.18 -18.99
N GLY A 166 -4.81 15.06 -18.99
CA GLY A 166 -5.96 15.02 -19.89
C GLY A 166 -6.72 13.69 -19.85
N ASP A 167 -6.73 12.98 -20.97
CA ASP A 167 -7.43 11.70 -21.19
C ASP A 167 -6.53 10.47 -21.02
N GLU A 168 -5.33 10.64 -20.50
CA GLU A 168 -4.38 9.55 -20.27
C GLU A 168 -4.91 8.50 -19.27
N ILE A 169 -4.55 7.24 -19.50
CA ILE A 169 -4.98 6.11 -18.66
C ILE A 169 -3.87 5.70 -17.71
N LEU A 170 -4.18 5.73 -16.40
CA LEU A 170 -3.33 5.20 -15.35
C LEU A 170 -3.74 3.78 -14.97
N VAL A 171 -2.77 2.87 -14.96
CA VAL A 171 -2.92 1.53 -14.38
C VAL A 171 -1.96 1.34 -13.21
N ILE A 172 -2.49 0.85 -12.09
CA ILE A 172 -1.71 0.47 -10.91
C ILE A 172 -1.96 -1.03 -10.65
N MET A 173 -0.91 -1.84 -10.70
CA MET A 173 -1.04 -3.29 -10.58
C MET A 173 0.12 -3.93 -9.80
N PRO A 174 -0.08 -5.12 -9.18
CA PRO A 174 1.04 -5.92 -8.71
C PRO A 174 1.71 -6.63 -9.89
N ALA A 175 3.00 -6.85 -9.78
CA ALA A 175 3.79 -7.50 -10.84
C ALA A 175 3.33 -8.94 -11.16
N SER A 176 2.91 -9.68 -10.14
CA SER A 176 2.45 -11.06 -10.25
C SER A 176 1.04 -11.23 -9.71
N ILE A 177 0.29 -12.17 -10.26
CA ILE A 177 -1.01 -12.57 -9.73
C ILE A 177 -0.85 -13.66 -8.67
N LYS A 178 -1.85 -13.71 -7.78
CA LYS A 178 -2.04 -14.82 -6.85
C LYS A 178 -2.80 -15.90 -7.61
N GLU A 179 -2.15 -17.03 -7.92
CA GLU A 179 -2.89 -18.14 -8.51
C GLU A 179 -4.02 -18.60 -7.57
N ARG A 180 -5.08 -19.19 -8.17
CA ARG A 180 -6.17 -19.82 -7.40
C ARG A 180 -5.66 -20.97 -6.51
N SER A 181 -4.53 -21.58 -6.86
CA SER A 181 -3.80 -22.58 -6.07
C SER A 181 -3.07 -22.01 -4.85
N GLY A 182 -3.06 -20.67 -4.67
CA GLY A 182 -2.38 -19.99 -3.55
C GLY A 182 -0.86 -19.87 -3.72
N CYS A 183 -0.29 -20.27 -4.86
CA CYS A 183 1.11 -20.04 -5.21
C CYS A 183 1.23 -18.70 -5.95
N ARG A 184 2.21 -17.86 -5.57
CA ARG A 184 2.63 -16.74 -6.44
C ARG A 184 3.62 -17.33 -7.44
N THR A 185 3.29 -17.29 -8.71
CA THR A 185 4.29 -17.51 -9.75
C THR A 185 5.33 -16.39 -9.68
N ALA A 186 6.58 -16.71 -9.93
CA ALA A 186 7.60 -15.69 -10.18
C ALA A 186 7.49 -15.15 -11.62
N GLU A 187 6.34 -15.34 -12.24
CA GLU A 187 6.04 -14.98 -13.62
C GLU A 187 5.25 -13.68 -13.66
N LEU A 188 5.50 -12.92 -14.69
CA LEU A 188 4.75 -11.70 -15.00
C LEU A 188 3.29 -12.04 -15.29
N ARG A 189 2.40 -11.11 -14.93
CA ARG A 189 0.96 -11.26 -15.23
C ARG A 189 0.70 -11.52 -16.72
N PRO A 190 -0.17 -12.46 -17.06
CA PRO A 190 -0.51 -12.75 -18.47
C PRO A 190 -1.13 -11.55 -19.19
N GLU A 191 -1.87 -10.67 -18.46
CA GLU A 191 -2.51 -9.48 -19.03
C GLU A 191 -1.53 -8.31 -19.28
N PHE A 192 -0.23 -8.49 -19.01
CA PHE A 192 0.76 -7.41 -19.13
C PHE A 192 0.80 -6.80 -20.53
N ASP A 193 0.77 -7.62 -21.58
CA ASP A 193 0.86 -7.15 -22.96
C ASP A 193 -0.39 -6.37 -23.40
N GLU A 194 -1.55 -6.71 -22.88
CA GLU A 194 -2.80 -5.96 -23.10
C GLU A 194 -2.78 -4.62 -22.37
N ILE A 195 -2.35 -4.65 -21.10
CA ILE A 195 -2.30 -3.46 -20.24
C ILE A 195 -1.30 -2.42 -20.81
N ILE A 196 -0.14 -2.87 -21.29
CA ILE A 196 0.88 -1.97 -21.81
C ILE A 196 0.45 -1.30 -23.12
N ASN A 197 -0.45 -1.93 -23.89
CA ASN A 197 -1.04 -1.31 -25.07
C ASN A 197 -2.06 -0.23 -24.72
N LEU A 198 -2.83 -0.45 -23.67
CA LEU A 198 -3.95 0.39 -23.26
C LEU A 198 -3.50 1.62 -22.44
N ALA A 199 -2.57 1.44 -21.51
CA ALA A 199 -2.24 2.45 -20.52
C ALA A 199 -1.20 3.46 -21.01
N SER A 200 -1.37 4.72 -20.63
CA SER A 200 -0.38 5.78 -20.81
C SER A 200 0.69 5.74 -19.71
N THR A 201 0.27 5.40 -18.51
CA THR A 201 1.17 5.21 -17.36
C THR A 201 0.82 3.95 -16.59
N ILE A 202 1.84 3.17 -16.24
CA ILE A 202 1.67 1.93 -15.47
C ILE A 202 2.61 1.97 -14.26
N PHE A 203 2.05 1.78 -13.07
CA PHE A 203 2.85 1.47 -11.88
C PHE A 203 2.72 -0.01 -11.54
N ILE A 204 3.86 -0.69 -11.44
CA ILE A 204 3.95 -2.12 -11.16
C ILE A 204 4.61 -2.30 -9.80
N PHE A 205 3.82 -2.73 -8.80
CA PHE A 205 4.29 -2.95 -7.44
C PHE A 205 4.91 -4.33 -7.27
N LYS A 206 5.91 -4.42 -6.35
CA LYS A 206 6.55 -5.70 -5.97
C LYS A 206 7.19 -6.40 -7.17
N CYS A 207 7.77 -5.62 -8.07
CA CYS A 207 8.27 -6.07 -9.37
C CYS A 207 9.66 -6.72 -9.33
N GLY A 208 10.40 -6.64 -8.21
CA GLY A 208 11.79 -7.09 -8.15
C GLY A 208 12.04 -8.50 -8.66
N ARG A 209 11.11 -9.45 -8.42
CA ARG A 209 11.28 -10.85 -8.88
C ARG A 209 11.08 -11.06 -10.37
N VAL A 210 10.34 -10.18 -11.04
CA VAL A 210 9.99 -10.29 -12.47
C VAL A 210 10.57 -9.16 -13.31
N ILE A 211 11.44 -8.34 -12.70
CA ILE A 211 12.00 -7.16 -13.38
C ILE A 211 12.75 -7.51 -14.66
N GLY A 212 13.50 -8.63 -14.64
CA GLY A 212 14.21 -9.14 -15.83
C GLY A 212 13.26 -9.55 -16.95
N GLU A 213 12.13 -10.16 -16.62
CA GLU A 213 11.10 -10.54 -17.59
C GLU A 213 10.43 -9.29 -18.19
N ILE A 214 10.14 -8.29 -17.35
CA ILE A 214 9.58 -7.02 -17.82
C ILE A 214 10.56 -6.33 -18.77
N LYS A 215 11.85 -6.25 -18.40
CA LYS A 215 12.89 -5.65 -19.23
C LYS A 215 12.95 -6.30 -20.60
N LYS A 216 13.01 -7.64 -20.65
CA LYS A 216 13.01 -8.42 -21.88
C LYS A 216 11.79 -8.14 -22.77
N LYS A 217 10.59 -8.11 -22.18
CA LYS A 217 9.36 -7.80 -22.92
C LYS A 217 9.33 -6.38 -23.49
N LEU A 218 9.90 -5.40 -22.79
CA LEU A 218 10.02 -4.03 -23.31
C LEU A 218 11.01 -3.96 -24.47
N GLU A 219 12.15 -4.63 -24.38
CA GLU A 219 13.14 -4.74 -25.45
C GLU A 219 12.53 -5.39 -26.72
N GLU A 220 11.86 -6.54 -26.57
CA GLU A 220 11.18 -7.23 -27.69
C GLU A 220 10.14 -6.37 -28.39
N ARG A 221 9.50 -5.43 -27.70
CA ARG A 221 8.54 -4.49 -28.30
C ARG A 221 9.22 -3.44 -29.16
N VAL A 222 10.34 -2.91 -28.70
CA VAL A 222 11.14 -1.91 -29.47
C VAL A 222 11.66 -2.55 -30.75
N ASP A 223 12.24 -3.74 -30.67
CA ASP A 223 12.78 -4.47 -31.82
C ASP A 223 11.70 -4.91 -32.80
N GLY A 224 10.50 -5.22 -32.32
CA GLY A 224 9.35 -5.62 -33.12
C GLY A 224 8.62 -4.47 -33.82
N GLY A 225 9.09 -3.22 -33.70
CA GLY A 225 8.45 -2.05 -34.30
C GLY A 225 7.03 -1.77 -33.81
N LYS A 226 6.66 -2.28 -32.63
CA LYS A 226 5.37 -1.99 -32.00
C LYS A 226 5.42 -0.59 -31.41
N ASP A 227 4.40 0.22 -31.72
CA ASP A 227 4.28 1.61 -31.28
C ASP A 227 4.38 1.76 -29.76
N GLY A 228 5.15 2.78 -29.35
CA GLY A 228 5.22 3.26 -27.97
C GLY A 228 6.51 2.90 -27.25
N LYS A 229 7.48 3.81 -27.34
CA LYS A 229 8.60 3.84 -26.39
C LYS A 229 8.08 4.22 -25.00
N PHE A 230 8.65 3.61 -23.97
CA PHE A 230 8.34 3.93 -22.59
C PHE A 230 9.57 4.52 -21.90
N LEU A 231 9.34 5.56 -21.10
CA LEU A 231 10.24 5.89 -20.01
C LEU A 231 10.01 4.85 -18.92
N ALA A 232 11.04 4.15 -18.52
CA ALA A 232 10.94 3.08 -17.54
C ALA A 232 11.88 3.35 -16.36
N PHE A 233 11.30 3.55 -15.17
CA PHE A 233 12.06 3.85 -13.96
C PHE A 233 11.71 2.86 -12.86
N PHE A 234 12.73 2.30 -12.26
CA PHE A 234 12.64 1.43 -11.10
C PHE A 234 12.90 2.23 -9.83
N GLY A 235 12.04 2.05 -8.83
CA GLY A 235 12.20 2.61 -7.49
C GLY A 235 12.12 1.53 -6.42
N GLU A 236 12.99 1.63 -5.42
CA GLU A 236 13.02 0.74 -4.27
C GLU A 236 13.05 1.58 -3.00
N LEU A 237 12.26 1.20 -1.97
CA LEU A 237 12.16 1.92 -0.71
C LEU A 237 11.87 3.42 -0.88
N CYS A 238 11.09 3.78 -1.91
CA CYS A 238 10.77 5.15 -2.24
C CYS A 238 10.20 5.92 -1.04
N GLY A 239 10.79 7.08 -0.72
CA GLY A 239 10.44 7.91 0.43
C GLY A 239 11.19 7.57 1.71
N THR A 240 12.15 6.65 1.70
CA THR A 240 13.00 6.36 2.86
C THR A 240 14.41 6.92 2.69
N GLU A 241 15.21 6.87 3.75
CA GLU A 241 16.64 7.21 3.71
C GLU A 241 17.48 6.26 2.81
N ASN A 242 16.92 5.05 2.55
CA ASN A 242 17.55 4.03 1.71
C ASN A 242 16.88 3.97 0.32
N GLU A 243 16.26 5.07 -0.12
CA GLU A 243 15.65 5.18 -1.43
C GLU A 243 16.66 4.92 -2.55
N PHE A 244 16.29 4.08 -3.49
CA PHE A 244 17.07 3.84 -4.72
C PHE A 244 16.15 3.99 -5.93
N ILE A 245 16.54 4.85 -6.87
CA ILE A 245 15.83 5.08 -8.14
C ILE A 245 16.83 4.99 -9.28
N SER A 246 16.45 4.28 -10.35
CA SER A 246 17.27 4.11 -11.54
C SER A 246 16.40 4.02 -12.79
N ASN A 247 16.95 4.44 -13.92
CA ASN A 247 16.40 4.03 -15.23
C ASN A 247 16.47 2.50 -15.33
N LEU A 248 15.44 1.88 -15.89
CA LEU A 248 15.38 0.42 -16.02
C LEU A 248 16.49 -0.14 -16.92
N GLU A 249 16.91 0.59 -17.95
CA GLU A 249 17.99 0.18 -18.86
C GLU A 249 19.32 0.08 -18.12
N GLU A 250 19.59 1.01 -17.19
CA GLU A 250 20.82 1.10 -16.39
C GLU A 250 20.81 0.19 -15.16
N LEU A 251 19.69 -0.48 -14.91
CA LEU A 251 19.51 -1.30 -13.72
C LEU A 251 20.34 -2.59 -13.80
N ASN A 252 21.45 -2.62 -13.05
CA ASN A 252 22.39 -3.76 -12.97
C ASN A 252 22.27 -4.57 -11.68
N LYS A 253 21.29 -4.22 -10.83
CA LYS A 253 21.03 -4.90 -9.56
C LYS A 253 20.30 -6.22 -9.79
N THR A 254 20.62 -7.25 -8.99
CA THR A 254 20.02 -8.59 -9.08
C THR A 254 19.20 -8.97 -7.84
N ASP A 255 19.44 -8.32 -6.71
CA ASP A 255 18.69 -8.50 -5.46
C ASP A 255 17.86 -7.26 -5.18
N PHE A 256 16.55 -7.46 -4.99
CA PHE A 256 15.58 -6.38 -4.88
C PHE A 256 14.76 -6.49 -3.61
N HIS A 257 14.57 -5.35 -2.97
CA HIS A 257 13.69 -5.27 -1.81
C HIS A 257 12.24 -5.52 -2.19
N TYR A 258 11.46 -6.04 -1.24
CA TYR A 258 10.02 -6.28 -1.45
C TYR A 258 9.24 -5.00 -1.81
N PHE A 259 9.61 -3.86 -1.21
CA PHE A 259 9.05 -2.55 -1.54
C PHE A 259 9.71 -1.97 -2.78
N SER A 260 9.44 -2.58 -3.93
CA SER A 260 9.87 -2.15 -5.25
C SER A 260 8.68 -1.75 -6.10
N THR A 261 8.87 -0.69 -6.89
CA THR A 261 7.86 -0.14 -7.81
C THR A 261 8.53 0.20 -9.13
N LEU A 262 7.95 -0.22 -10.24
CA LEU A 262 8.35 0.21 -11.58
C LEU A 262 7.31 1.19 -12.12
N MET A 263 7.77 2.28 -12.71
CA MET A 263 6.96 3.22 -13.47
C MET A 263 7.28 3.04 -14.95
N LEU A 264 6.26 2.82 -15.76
CA LEU A 264 6.31 2.87 -17.21
C LEU A 264 5.43 4.04 -17.67
N LYS A 265 6.03 5.00 -18.37
CA LYS A 265 5.30 6.14 -18.97
C LYS A 265 5.48 6.09 -20.48
N LYS A 266 4.37 5.98 -21.20
CA LYS A 266 4.39 6.00 -22.66
C LYS A 266 4.86 7.39 -23.15
N ILE A 267 5.77 7.41 -24.11
CA ILE A 267 6.21 8.64 -24.76
C ILE A 267 5.20 8.93 -25.88
N SER A 268 4.51 10.07 -25.79
CA SER A 268 3.70 10.58 -26.91
C SER A 268 4.66 10.93 -28.08
N GLU A 269 4.36 10.44 -29.26
CA GLU A 269 4.96 10.97 -30.49
C GLU A 269 4.23 12.28 -30.77
N ASP A 270 4.92 13.42 -30.56
CA ASP A 270 4.49 14.76 -31.01
C ASP A 270 4.58 14.86 -32.54
#